data_7893b9e40796e663048d1163e03a3eb7
#
_entry.id   7893b9e40796e663048d1163e03a3eb7
#
_cell.length_a   1.000
_cell.length_b   1.000
_cell.length_c   1.000
_cell.angle_alpha   90.00
_cell.angle_beta   90.00
_cell.angle_gamma   90.00
#
_symmetry.space_group_name_H-M   'P 1'
#
loop_
_entity.id
_entity.type
_entity.pdbx_description
1 polymer ?
#
loop_
_entity_poly.entity_id
_entity_poly.type
_entity_poly.pdbx_seq_one_letter_code
_entity_poly.pdbx_strand_id
1 'polypeptide(L)'
;ALTDSLEGIIAGYFLWTLSVGAYSSVSNDIGSEVQWGTLERHITTPFGFAPVALLKGVAKVVRTFLTSAVVLAVMLLLTGTRLSLDPITVVAVAGLAITSVLGLGFAAGGVTVLYKRIGNWLNLLQFGFVALISAPVLDAPWTRFLPLAHGSAMLQRAMVDGVRLWEFGLADLGLLVAVAVGYLLGGYVVFQYATRRARRLGVLGDY
;
A
#
# COMPACT_ATOMS: atom_id res chain seq x y z
N ALA A 1 11.11 -19.98 -7.83
CA ALA A 1 11.28 -20.33 -6.55
C ALA A 1 10.09 -20.27 -5.60
N LEU A 2 9.92 -19.30 -4.66
CA LEU A 2 8.78 -19.36 -3.70
C LEU A 2 7.42 -19.04 -4.35
N THR A 3 7.40 -18.28 -5.44
CA THR A 3 6.17 -17.96 -6.19
C THR A 3 5.67 -19.11 -7.07
N ASP A 4 6.47 -20.15 -7.27
CA ASP A 4 6.11 -21.30 -8.11
C ASP A 4 5.28 -22.34 -7.34
N SER A 5 5.19 -22.22 -6.02
CA SER A 5 4.34 -23.05 -5.18
C SER A 5 2.94 -22.44 -5.06
N LEU A 6 1.91 -23.28 -4.92
CA LEU A 6 0.55 -22.83 -4.66
C LEU A 6 0.48 -21.94 -3.40
N GLU A 7 1.26 -22.25 -2.40
CA GLU A 7 1.41 -21.50 -1.14
C GLU A 7 1.95 -20.10 -1.38
N GLY A 8 3.01 -19.96 -2.18
CA GLY A 8 3.58 -18.68 -2.55
C GLY A 8 2.60 -17.81 -3.35
N ILE A 9 1.81 -18.43 -4.25
CA ILE A 9 0.77 -17.73 -5.02
C ILE A 9 -0.33 -17.19 -4.09
N ILE A 10 -0.79 -17.99 -3.12
CA ILE A 10 -1.82 -17.56 -2.15
C ILE A 10 -1.30 -16.40 -1.29
N ALA A 11 -0.07 -16.49 -0.78
CA ALA A 11 0.54 -15.41 0.00
C ALA A 11 0.73 -14.13 -0.84
N GLY A 12 1.17 -14.27 -2.09
CA GLY A 12 1.31 -13.16 -3.03
C GLY A 12 -0.04 -12.50 -3.37
N TYR A 13 -1.07 -13.30 -3.62
CA TYR A 13 -2.42 -12.81 -3.88
C TYR A 13 -3.01 -12.06 -2.69
N PHE A 14 -2.80 -12.58 -1.47
CA PHE A 14 -3.21 -11.90 -0.24
C PHE A 14 -2.58 -10.50 -0.15
N LEU A 15 -1.26 -10.40 -0.35
CA LEU A 15 -0.58 -9.11 -0.31
C LEU A 15 -1.01 -8.19 -1.47
N TRP A 16 -1.26 -8.74 -2.65
CA TRP A 16 -1.76 -7.96 -3.79
C TRP A 16 -3.15 -7.38 -3.51
N THR A 17 -4.08 -8.17 -2.98
CA THR A 17 -5.43 -7.70 -2.61
C THR A 17 -5.37 -6.58 -1.57
N LEU A 18 -4.52 -6.73 -0.56
CA LEU A 18 -4.26 -5.69 0.44
C LEU A 18 -3.69 -4.42 -0.19
N SER A 19 -2.72 -4.57 -1.09
CA SER A 19 -2.05 -3.45 -1.74
C SER A 19 -2.98 -2.66 -2.64
N VAL A 20 -3.78 -3.36 -3.47
CA VAL A 20 -4.79 -2.73 -4.31
C VAL A 20 -5.83 -1.99 -3.47
N GLY A 21 -6.32 -2.61 -2.38
CA GLY A 21 -7.27 -1.98 -1.48
C GLY A 21 -6.71 -0.74 -0.79
N ALA A 22 -5.49 -0.79 -0.29
CA ALA A 22 -4.82 0.33 0.35
C ALA A 22 -4.57 1.49 -0.63
N TYR A 23 -4.02 1.19 -1.81
CA TYR A 23 -3.76 2.17 -2.87
C TYR A 23 -5.05 2.86 -3.33
N SER A 24 -6.05 2.06 -3.73
CA SER A 24 -7.30 2.57 -4.29
C SER A 24 -8.10 3.36 -3.25
N SER A 25 -8.03 2.98 -1.97
CA SER A 25 -8.72 3.72 -0.91
C SER A 25 -8.24 5.15 -0.76
N VAL A 26 -6.92 5.38 -0.84
CA VAL A 26 -6.34 6.72 -0.72
C VAL A 26 -6.47 7.50 -2.04
N SER A 27 -6.11 6.87 -3.16
CA SER A 27 -6.13 7.52 -4.48
C SER A 27 -7.55 7.94 -4.89
N ASN A 28 -8.55 7.04 -4.72
CA ASN A 28 -9.93 7.31 -5.11
C ASN A 28 -10.62 8.31 -4.17
N ASP A 29 -10.31 8.30 -2.86
CA ASP A 29 -10.87 9.29 -1.94
C ASP A 29 -10.41 10.69 -2.30
N ILE A 30 -9.11 10.87 -2.51
CA ILE A 30 -8.57 12.15 -2.92
C ILE A 30 -9.17 12.55 -4.28
N GLY A 31 -9.28 11.61 -5.22
CA GLY A 31 -9.89 11.83 -6.53
C GLY A 31 -11.35 12.27 -6.45
N SER A 32 -12.15 11.62 -5.61
CA SER A 32 -13.57 11.95 -5.42
C SER A 32 -13.75 13.30 -4.71
N GLU A 33 -12.93 13.62 -3.71
CA GLU A 33 -12.97 14.91 -3.02
C GLU A 33 -12.56 16.07 -3.96
N VAL A 34 -11.64 15.81 -4.90
CA VAL A 34 -11.31 16.75 -5.98
C VAL A 34 -12.50 16.95 -6.91
N GLN A 35 -13.16 15.87 -7.35
CA GLN A 35 -14.29 15.95 -8.29
C GLN A 35 -15.54 16.61 -7.68
N TRP A 36 -15.79 16.41 -6.39
CA TRP A 36 -16.97 16.98 -5.69
C TRP A 36 -16.74 18.36 -5.09
N GLY A 37 -15.54 18.94 -5.26
CA GLY A 37 -15.23 20.26 -4.70
C GLY A 37 -15.17 20.32 -3.16
N THR A 38 -15.20 19.18 -2.49
CA THR A 38 -15.18 19.11 -1.02
C THR A 38 -13.79 19.29 -0.44
N LEU A 39 -12.77 19.22 -1.27
CA LEU A 39 -11.37 19.38 -0.87
C LEU A 39 -11.11 20.74 -0.19
N GLU A 40 -11.74 21.82 -0.67
CA GLU A 40 -11.61 23.16 -0.06
C GLU A 40 -12.14 23.21 1.37
N ARG A 41 -13.23 22.50 1.65
CA ARG A 41 -13.86 22.44 2.96
C ARG A 41 -12.97 21.78 4.01
N HIS A 42 -12.21 20.78 3.62
CA HIS A 42 -11.27 20.08 4.50
C HIS A 42 -9.95 20.84 4.69
N ILE A 43 -9.60 21.69 3.74
CA ILE A 43 -8.38 22.53 3.79
C ILE A 43 -8.53 23.68 4.78
N THR A 44 -9.75 24.17 5.02
CA THR A 44 -10.05 25.25 5.98
C THR A 44 -10.16 24.77 7.43
N THR A 45 -10.08 23.47 7.68
CA THR A 45 -10.06 22.95 9.06
C THR A 45 -8.74 23.25 9.75
N PRO A 46 -8.74 23.51 11.07
CA PRO A 46 -7.52 23.87 11.82
C PRO A 46 -6.44 22.77 11.79
N PHE A 47 -6.80 21.53 11.51
CA PHE A 47 -5.87 20.40 11.41
C PHE A 47 -5.31 20.18 9.98
N GLY A 48 -5.89 20.84 8.97
CA GLY A 48 -5.54 20.62 7.57
C GLY A 48 -6.05 19.27 7.01
N PHE A 49 -6.03 19.15 5.68
CA PHE A 49 -6.53 17.94 4.97
C PHE A 49 -5.68 16.70 5.22
N ALA A 50 -4.37 16.85 5.31
CA ALA A 50 -3.43 15.74 5.30
C ALA A 50 -3.54 14.79 6.51
N PRO A 51 -3.67 15.23 7.79
CA PRO A 51 -3.90 14.33 8.91
C PRO A 51 -5.24 13.59 8.82
N VAL A 52 -6.28 14.25 8.32
CA VAL A 52 -7.60 13.63 8.13
C VAL A 52 -7.54 12.53 7.08
N ALA A 53 -6.86 12.78 5.95
CA ALA A 53 -6.65 11.80 4.89
C ALA A 53 -5.84 10.60 5.39
N LEU A 54 -4.82 10.83 6.23
CA LEU A 54 -4.02 9.78 6.85
C LEU A 54 -4.87 8.88 7.77
N LEU A 55 -5.67 9.47 8.67
CA LEU A 55 -6.55 8.72 9.57
C LEU A 55 -7.61 7.92 8.80
N LYS A 56 -8.24 8.53 7.79
CA LYS A 56 -9.16 7.83 6.88
C LYS A 56 -8.45 6.66 6.18
N GLY A 57 -7.22 6.88 5.71
CA GLY A 57 -6.40 5.85 5.08
C GLY A 57 -6.13 4.66 6.00
N VAL A 58 -5.73 4.92 7.26
CA VAL A 58 -5.49 3.87 8.27
C VAL A 58 -6.78 3.07 8.54
N ALA A 59 -7.92 3.73 8.74
CA ALA A 59 -9.19 3.05 8.98
C ALA A 59 -9.59 2.14 7.81
N LYS A 60 -9.35 2.59 6.58
CA LYS A 60 -9.61 1.80 5.37
C LYS A 60 -8.64 0.62 5.22
N VAL A 61 -7.38 0.81 5.58
CA VAL A 61 -6.39 -0.29 5.60
C VAL A 61 -6.85 -1.38 6.54
N VAL A 62 -7.31 -1.04 7.74
CA VAL A 62 -7.85 -2.03 8.69
C VAL A 62 -9.04 -2.79 8.08
N ARG A 63 -9.97 -2.08 7.45
CA ARG A 63 -11.09 -2.72 6.75
C ARG A 63 -10.63 -3.64 5.61
N THR A 64 -9.69 -3.17 4.79
CA THR A 64 -9.12 -3.96 3.69
C THR A 64 -8.41 -5.20 4.23
N PHE A 65 -7.70 -5.06 5.36
CA PHE A 65 -7.04 -6.19 6.00
C PHE A 65 -8.04 -7.26 6.42
N LEU A 66 -9.16 -6.87 7.05
CA LEU A 66 -10.22 -7.80 7.43
C LEU A 66 -10.84 -8.50 6.23
N THR A 67 -11.16 -7.74 5.16
CA THR A 67 -11.73 -8.35 3.94
C THR A 67 -10.74 -9.28 3.24
N SER A 68 -9.47 -8.91 3.14
CA SER A 68 -8.44 -9.78 2.56
C SER A 68 -8.16 -11.02 3.41
N ALA A 69 -8.27 -10.92 4.74
CA ALA A 69 -8.16 -12.08 5.62
C ALA A 69 -9.29 -13.07 5.41
N VAL A 70 -10.52 -12.58 5.17
CA VAL A 70 -11.66 -13.46 4.81
C VAL A 70 -11.40 -14.15 3.47
N VAL A 71 -10.93 -13.43 2.46
CA VAL A 71 -10.58 -14.01 1.15
C VAL A 71 -9.48 -15.06 1.30
N LEU A 72 -8.44 -14.77 2.09
CA LEU A 72 -7.38 -15.73 2.40
C LEU A 72 -7.94 -16.99 3.05
N ALA A 73 -8.80 -16.85 4.06
CA ALA A 73 -9.43 -17.99 4.73
C ALA A 73 -10.25 -18.86 3.75
N VAL A 74 -11.03 -18.23 2.87
CA VAL A 74 -11.77 -18.94 1.82
C VAL A 74 -10.83 -19.68 0.87
N MET A 75 -9.75 -19.03 0.43
CA MET A 75 -8.76 -19.68 -0.44
C MET A 75 -8.12 -20.90 0.22
N LEU A 76 -7.75 -20.80 1.49
CA LEU A 76 -7.17 -21.92 2.24
C LEU A 76 -8.15 -23.08 2.40
N LEU A 77 -9.43 -22.78 2.65
CA LEU A 77 -10.48 -23.80 2.76
C LEU A 77 -10.74 -24.52 1.42
N LEU A 78 -10.74 -23.78 0.31
CA LEU A 78 -10.98 -24.35 -1.02
C LEU A 78 -9.79 -25.15 -1.56
N THR A 79 -8.58 -24.70 -1.28
CA THR A 79 -7.35 -25.35 -1.79
C THR A 79 -6.85 -26.47 -0.87
N GLY A 80 -7.30 -26.51 0.39
CA GLY A 80 -6.78 -27.43 1.40
C GLY A 80 -5.33 -27.17 1.80
N THR A 81 -4.75 -26.06 1.36
CA THR A 81 -3.36 -25.69 1.62
C THR A 81 -3.18 -25.25 3.07
N ARG A 82 -2.09 -25.69 3.70
CA ARG A 82 -1.77 -25.32 5.09
C ARG A 82 -0.65 -24.29 5.09
N LEU A 83 -1.00 -23.04 5.33
CA LEU A 83 -0.03 -21.98 5.57
C LEU A 83 0.17 -21.79 7.09
N SER A 84 1.38 -21.42 7.46
CA SER A 84 1.68 -21.01 8.83
C SER A 84 1.18 -19.58 9.03
N LEU A 85 0.04 -19.44 9.69
CA LEU A 85 -0.56 -18.15 9.98
C LEU A 85 -0.22 -17.73 11.42
N ASP A 86 0.96 -17.14 11.64
CA ASP A 86 1.21 -16.40 12.86
C ASP A 86 0.63 -14.98 12.72
N PRO A 87 -0.48 -14.65 13.42
CA PRO A 87 -1.18 -13.37 13.22
C PRO A 87 -0.28 -12.16 13.50
N ILE A 88 0.62 -12.28 14.46
CA ILE A 88 1.51 -11.17 14.85
C ILE A 88 2.46 -10.87 13.70
N THR A 89 3.10 -11.89 13.15
CA THR A 89 4.06 -11.75 12.05
C THR A 89 3.36 -11.27 10.78
N VAL A 90 2.23 -11.89 10.40
CA VAL A 90 1.48 -11.53 9.20
C VAL A 90 0.99 -10.08 9.26
N VAL A 91 0.40 -9.67 10.39
CA VAL A 91 -0.11 -8.29 10.55
C VAL A 91 1.03 -7.27 10.55
N ALA A 92 2.13 -7.55 11.24
CA ALA A 92 3.27 -6.64 11.31
C ALA A 92 3.94 -6.47 9.94
N VAL A 93 4.29 -7.58 9.26
CA VAL A 93 5.00 -7.54 7.99
C VAL A 93 4.10 -6.99 6.88
N ALA A 94 2.87 -7.50 6.73
CA ALA A 94 1.92 -6.99 5.74
C ALA A 94 1.54 -5.53 6.01
N GLY A 95 1.34 -5.14 7.27
CA GLY A 95 1.05 -3.76 7.65
C GLY A 95 2.16 -2.79 7.25
N LEU A 96 3.43 -3.14 7.50
CA LEU A 96 4.57 -2.34 7.06
C LEU A 96 4.70 -2.31 5.53
N ALA A 97 4.53 -3.46 4.87
CA ALA A 97 4.57 -3.52 3.41
C ALA A 97 3.50 -2.60 2.77
N ILE A 98 2.27 -2.62 3.30
CA ILE A 98 1.17 -1.78 2.81
C ILE A 98 1.42 -0.30 3.11
N THR A 99 2.12 0.03 4.18
CA THR A 99 2.47 1.43 4.49
C THR A 99 3.27 2.09 3.35
N SER A 100 4.14 1.33 2.67
CA SER A 100 4.84 1.82 1.47
C SER A 100 3.86 2.12 0.32
N VAL A 101 2.82 1.30 0.16
CA VAL A 101 1.77 1.48 -0.87
C VAL A 101 0.89 2.68 -0.56
N LEU A 102 0.59 2.95 0.72
CA LEU A 102 -0.10 4.18 1.12
C LEU A 102 0.66 5.43 0.65
N GLY A 103 1.99 5.42 0.76
CA GLY A 103 2.84 6.47 0.21
C GLY A 103 2.64 6.67 -1.30
N LEU A 104 2.61 5.57 -2.07
CA LEU A 104 2.29 5.63 -3.50
C LEU A 104 0.87 6.14 -3.76
N GLY A 105 -0.10 5.76 -2.93
CA GLY A 105 -1.47 6.26 -2.98
C GLY A 105 -1.56 7.78 -2.76
N PHE A 106 -0.81 8.32 -1.78
CA PHE A 106 -0.70 9.76 -1.56
C PHE A 106 -0.05 10.48 -2.75
N ALA A 107 1.04 9.94 -3.30
CA ALA A 107 1.68 10.51 -4.48
C ALA A 107 0.72 10.56 -5.67
N ALA A 108 0.02 9.45 -5.94
CA ALA A 108 -0.99 9.35 -6.99
C ALA A 108 -2.15 10.34 -6.77
N GLY A 109 -2.67 10.43 -5.54
CA GLY A 109 -3.67 11.41 -5.17
C GLY A 109 -3.21 12.85 -5.41
N GLY A 110 -1.96 13.17 -5.07
CA GLY A 110 -1.36 14.48 -5.37
C GLY A 110 -1.34 14.78 -6.87
N VAL A 111 -0.97 13.82 -7.69
CA VAL A 111 -0.98 13.95 -9.15
C VAL A 111 -2.41 14.18 -9.66
N THR A 112 -3.41 13.50 -9.10
CA THR A 112 -4.84 13.69 -9.46
C THR A 112 -5.32 15.10 -9.12
N VAL A 113 -4.85 15.70 -8.02
CA VAL A 113 -5.17 17.09 -7.66
C VAL A 113 -4.69 18.09 -8.73
N LEU A 114 -3.52 17.84 -9.31
CA LEU A 114 -2.96 18.70 -10.38
C LEU A 114 -3.58 18.43 -11.75
N TYR A 115 -3.86 17.16 -12.05
CA TYR A 115 -4.27 16.71 -13.39
C TYR A 115 -5.57 15.90 -13.29
N LYS A 116 -6.70 16.56 -13.22
CA LYS A 116 -8.05 16.00 -12.96
C LYS A 116 -8.45 14.78 -13.83
N ARG A 117 -7.85 14.59 -15.01
CA ARG A 117 -8.24 13.55 -16.00
C ARG A 117 -7.38 12.26 -15.99
N ILE A 118 -6.42 12.13 -15.08
CA ILE A 118 -5.50 10.98 -15.07
C ILE A 118 -5.92 9.82 -14.12
N GLY A 119 -7.08 9.91 -13.48
CA GLY A 119 -7.53 8.86 -12.56
C GLY A 119 -7.48 7.44 -13.15
N ASN A 120 -7.87 7.28 -14.41
CA ASN A 120 -7.84 5.98 -15.09
C ASN A 120 -6.41 5.44 -15.30
N TRP A 121 -5.45 6.31 -15.60
CA TRP A 121 -4.04 5.93 -15.73
C TRP A 121 -3.43 5.49 -14.41
N LEU A 122 -3.81 6.16 -13.32
CA LEU A 122 -3.35 5.81 -11.98
C LEU A 122 -3.88 4.46 -11.51
N ASN A 123 -5.07 4.05 -12.00
CA ASN A 123 -5.60 2.72 -11.73
C ASN A 123 -4.76 1.61 -12.40
N LEU A 124 -4.05 1.90 -13.48
CA LEU A 124 -3.14 0.92 -14.09
C LEU A 124 -1.91 0.62 -13.22
N LEU A 125 -1.50 1.53 -12.33
CA LEU A 125 -0.37 1.30 -11.41
C LEU A 125 -0.59 0.10 -10.50
N GLN A 126 -1.84 -0.24 -10.18
CA GLN A 126 -2.14 -1.42 -9.34
C GLN A 126 -1.67 -2.74 -9.97
N PHE A 127 -1.61 -2.83 -11.29
CA PHE A 127 -1.06 -4.01 -11.96
C PHE A 127 0.47 -4.11 -11.77
N GLY A 128 1.15 -2.98 -11.59
CA GLY A 128 2.57 -2.94 -11.26
C GLY A 128 2.88 -3.58 -9.90
N PHE A 129 1.91 -3.64 -8.99
CA PHE A 129 2.10 -4.30 -7.69
C PHE A 129 2.37 -5.80 -7.84
N VAL A 130 1.84 -6.46 -8.88
CA VAL A 130 2.14 -7.88 -9.16
C VAL A 130 3.62 -8.04 -9.45
N ALA A 131 4.20 -7.16 -10.27
CA ALA A 131 5.62 -7.19 -10.58
C ALA A 131 6.49 -6.92 -9.34
N LEU A 132 6.07 -5.98 -8.47
CA LEU A 132 6.77 -5.66 -7.22
C LEU A 132 6.72 -6.81 -6.20
N ILE A 133 5.57 -7.49 -6.10
CA ILE A 133 5.39 -8.65 -5.21
C ILE A 133 6.21 -9.84 -5.69
N SER A 134 6.34 -10.02 -7.01
CA SER A 134 7.11 -11.09 -7.65
C SER A 134 8.58 -10.73 -7.86
N ALA A 135 9.05 -9.57 -7.38
CA ALA A 135 10.42 -9.12 -7.59
C ALA A 135 11.45 -10.10 -6.99
N PRO A 136 12.51 -10.44 -7.73
CA PRO A 136 13.50 -11.42 -7.30
C PRO A 136 14.48 -10.80 -6.29
N VAL A 137 14.05 -10.70 -5.04
CA VAL A 137 14.79 -10.03 -3.94
C VAL A 137 16.13 -10.74 -3.62
N LEU A 138 16.20 -12.05 -3.87
CA LEU A 138 17.42 -12.84 -3.62
C LEU A 138 18.46 -12.66 -4.74
N ASP A 139 18.01 -12.61 -6.00
CA ASP A 139 18.88 -12.53 -7.17
C ASP A 139 19.29 -11.08 -7.49
N ALA A 140 18.46 -10.11 -7.14
CA ALA A 140 18.68 -8.68 -7.37
C ALA A 140 18.52 -7.89 -6.07
N PRO A 141 19.57 -7.72 -5.25
CA PRO A 141 19.49 -7.10 -3.93
C PRO A 141 18.94 -5.66 -3.92
N TRP A 142 19.08 -4.91 -5.03
CA TRP A 142 18.54 -3.56 -5.16
C TRP A 142 16.99 -3.53 -5.14
N THR A 143 16.33 -4.63 -5.51
CA THR A 143 14.86 -4.72 -5.47
C THR A 143 14.29 -4.66 -4.05
N ARG A 144 15.11 -4.90 -3.02
CA ARG A 144 14.72 -4.75 -1.60
C ARG A 144 14.28 -3.33 -1.24
N PHE A 145 14.78 -2.33 -1.99
CA PHE A 145 14.41 -0.93 -1.79
C PHE A 145 13.11 -0.54 -2.49
N LEU A 146 12.57 -1.41 -3.34
CA LEU A 146 11.29 -1.17 -3.99
C LEU A 146 10.13 -1.37 -3.00
N PRO A 147 9.04 -0.59 -3.14
CA PRO A 147 7.87 -0.77 -2.30
C PRO A 147 7.30 -2.17 -2.51
N LEU A 148 6.80 -2.79 -1.47
CA LEU A 148 6.26 -4.17 -1.46
C LEU A 148 7.29 -5.29 -1.63
N ALA A 149 8.35 -5.14 -2.40
CA ALA A 149 9.23 -6.25 -2.78
C ALA A 149 9.86 -6.95 -1.56
N HIS A 150 10.47 -6.18 -0.66
CA HIS A 150 11.06 -6.74 0.56
C HIS A 150 10.00 -7.31 1.51
N GLY A 151 8.90 -6.58 1.70
CA GLY A 151 7.76 -7.03 2.52
C GLY A 151 7.10 -8.29 1.97
N SER A 152 7.00 -8.44 0.63
CA SER A 152 6.50 -9.64 -0.02
C SER A 152 7.38 -10.85 0.27
N ALA A 153 8.69 -10.70 0.11
CA ALA A 153 9.64 -11.79 0.39
C ALA A 153 9.59 -12.24 1.87
N MET A 154 9.50 -11.29 2.79
CA MET A 154 9.35 -11.61 4.22
C MET A 154 8.00 -12.26 4.53
N LEU A 155 6.91 -11.77 3.94
CA LEU A 155 5.58 -12.32 4.16
C LEU A 155 5.47 -13.75 3.62
N GLN A 156 6.04 -14.04 2.45
CA GLN A 156 6.10 -15.39 1.89
C GLN A 156 6.87 -16.34 2.82
N ARG A 157 8.03 -15.92 3.33
CA ARG A 157 8.80 -16.72 4.29
C ARG A 157 8.01 -16.94 5.60
N ALA A 158 7.28 -15.94 6.07
CA ALA A 158 6.44 -16.08 7.26
C ALA A 158 5.28 -17.07 7.04
N MET A 159 4.60 -17.00 5.89
CA MET A 159 3.40 -17.80 5.63
C MET A 159 3.73 -19.21 5.12
N VAL A 160 4.79 -19.37 4.30
CA VAL A 160 5.17 -20.66 3.70
C VAL A 160 6.14 -21.41 4.58
N ASP A 161 7.22 -20.76 5.04
CA ASP A 161 8.27 -21.40 5.83
C ASP A 161 7.98 -21.32 7.34
N GLY A 162 6.94 -20.59 7.77
CA GLY A 162 6.56 -20.45 9.18
C GLY A 162 7.52 -19.60 10.00
N VAL A 163 8.33 -18.75 9.38
CA VAL A 163 9.29 -17.86 10.06
C VAL A 163 8.54 -16.81 10.88
N ARG A 164 8.83 -16.73 12.16
CA ARG A 164 8.19 -15.77 13.08
C ARG A 164 8.90 -14.43 13.08
N LEU A 165 8.19 -13.38 13.50
CA LEU A 165 8.69 -12.00 13.48
C LEU A 165 10.07 -11.82 14.12
N TRP A 166 10.31 -12.48 15.25
CA TRP A 166 11.57 -12.41 16.00
C TRP A 166 12.70 -13.27 15.42
N GLU A 167 12.42 -14.12 14.45
CA GLU A 167 13.42 -14.93 13.74
C GLU A 167 14.00 -14.19 12.54
N PHE A 168 13.34 -13.09 12.10
CA PHE A 168 13.90 -12.22 11.09
C PHE A 168 15.06 -11.40 11.64
N GLY A 169 16.09 -11.21 10.82
CA GLY A 169 17.23 -10.37 11.20
C GLY A 169 16.81 -8.92 11.44
N LEU A 170 17.45 -8.27 12.44
CA LEU A 170 17.19 -6.86 12.72
C LEU A 170 17.43 -5.95 11.50
N ALA A 171 18.37 -6.33 10.62
CA ALA A 171 18.63 -5.62 9.38
C ALA A 171 17.44 -5.71 8.41
N ASP A 172 16.80 -6.87 8.26
CA ASP A 172 15.63 -7.06 7.39
C ASP A 172 14.42 -6.29 7.92
N LEU A 173 14.17 -6.35 9.23
CA LEU A 173 13.10 -5.58 9.87
C LEU A 173 13.37 -4.07 9.78
N GLY A 174 14.60 -3.66 10.03
CA GLY A 174 15.01 -2.24 9.90
C GLY A 174 14.84 -1.72 8.48
N LEU A 175 15.21 -2.53 7.47
CA LEU A 175 15.02 -2.17 6.07
C LEU A 175 13.53 -2.09 5.71
N LEU A 176 12.70 -3.03 6.17
CA LEU A 176 11.27 -3.02 5.94
C LEU A 176 10.63 -1.74 6.49
N VAL A 177 10.98 -1.36 7.73
CA VAL A 177 10.51 -0.10 8.35
C VAL A 177 11.02 1.11 7.59
N ALA A 178 12.29 1.14 7.20
CA ALA A 178 12.89 2.26 6.46
C ALA A 178 12.21 2.46 5.10
N VAL A 179 11.94 1.38 4.37
CA VAL A 179 11.21 1.43 3.10
C VAL A 179 9.77 1.90 3.32
N ALA A 180 9.05 1.33 4.31
CA ALA A 180 7.68 1.71 4.62
C ALA A 180 7.56 3.21 4.94
N VAL A 181 8.39 3.71 5.86
CA VAL A 181 8.39 5.12 6.28
C VAL A 181 8.88 6.02 5.15
N GLY A 182 9.93 5.63 4.43
CA GLY A 182 10.49 6.40 3.32
C GLY A 182 9.47 6.66 2.22
N TYR A 183 8.75 5.63 1.77
CA TYR A 183 7.69 5.79 0.77
C TYR A 183 6.49 6.57 1.30
N LEU A 184 6.08 6.36 2.54
CA LEU A 184 4.97 7.11 3.15
C LEU A 184 5.30 8.60 3.23
N LEU A 185 6.47 8.96 3.76
CA LEU A 185 6.90 10.35 3.87
C LEU A 185 7.11 10.98 2.49
N GLY A 186 7.76 10.27 1.56
CA GLY A 186 7.95 10.73 0.18
C GLY A 186 6.62 11.01 -0.52
N GLY A 187 5.68 10.07 -0.44
CA GLY A 187 4.33 10.23 -1.01
C GLY A 187 3.57 11.39 -0.38
N TYR A 188 3.66 11.54 0.94
CA TYR A 188 3.04 12.65 1.67
C TYR A 188 3.63 14.01 1.25
N VAL A 189 4.95 14.12 1.09
CA VAL A 189 5.62 15.34 0.62
C VAL A 189 5.17 15.69 -0.80
N VAL A 190 5.12 14.70 -1.70
CA VAL A 190 4.62 14.87 -3.07
C VAL A 190 3.17 15.38 -3.05
N PHE A 191 2.32 14.78 -2.23
CA PHE A 191 0.93 15.20 -2.06
C PHE A 191 0.82 16.65 -1.57
N GLN A 192 1.57 17.01 -0.53
CA GLN A 192 1.58 18.40 -0.02
C GLN A 192 2.06 19.41 -1.06
N TYR A 193 3.13 19.05 -1.78
CA TYR A 193 3.65 19.92 -2.84
C TYR A 193 2.61 20.12 -3.96
N ALA A 194 1.99 19.03 -4.41
CA ALA A 194 0.96 19.07 -5.43
C ALA A 194 -0.25 19.94 -5.01
N THR A 195 -0.73 19.76 -3.78
CA THR A 195 -1.84 20.54 -3.22
C THR A 195 -1.49 22.03 -3.11
N ARG A 196 -0.29 22.37 -2.64
CA ARG A 196 0.17 23.77 -2.58
C ARG A 196 0.28 24.38 -3.98
N ARG A 197 0.75 23.65 -4.96
CA ARG A 197 0.86 24.11 -6.34
C ARG A 197 -0.52 24.30 -6.98
N ALA A 198 -1.45 23.36 -6.77
CA ALA A 198 -2.82 23.47 -7.26
C ALA A 198 -3.54 24.73 -6.73
N ARG A 199 -3.32 25.07 -5.45
CA ARG A 199 -3.84 26.32 -4.87
C ARG A 199 -3.27 27.57 -5.55
N ARG A 200 -1.94 27.60 -5.81
CA ARG A 200 -1.30 28.75 -6.48
C ARG A 200 -1.76 28.94 -7.91
N LEU A 201 -2.12 27.87 -8.58
CA LEU A 201 -2.61 27.89 -9.96
C LEU A 201 -4.13 28.16 -10.07
N GLY A 202 -4.84 28.24 -8.93
CA GLY A 202 -6.30 28.46 -8.92
C GLY A 202 -7.13 27.29 -9.46
N VAL A 203 -6.48 26.12 -9.72
CA VAL A 203 -7.13 24.96 -10.39
C VAL A 203 -8.16 24.29 -9.48
N LEU A 204 -8.20 24.59 -8.18
CA LEU A 204 -9.12 23.97 -7.22
C LEU A 204 -10.58 24.42 -7.37
N GLY A 205 -10.85 25.59 -7.99
CA GLY A 205 -12.19 26.15 -8.17
C GLY A 205 -12.81 25.96 -9.56
N ASP A 206 -12.09 25.44 -10.55
CA ASP A 206 -12.60 25.21 -11.90
C ASP A 206 -13.25 23.82 -12.00
N TYR A 207 -14.57 23.78 -11.82
CA TYR A 207 -15.42 22.61 -12.04
C TYR A 207 -16.18 22.71 -13.36
#